data_a0a6945ca199a8883a55bcff78b92a78
#
_entry.id   a0a6945ca199a8883a55bcff78b92a78
#
_cell.length_a   1.000
_cell.length_b   1.000
_cell.length_c   1.000
_cell.angle_alpha   90.00
_cell.angle_beta   90.00
_cell.angle_gamma   90.00
#
_symmetry.space_group_name_H-M   'P 1'
#
loop_
_entity.id
_entity.type
_entity.pdbx_description
1 polymer ?
#
loop_
_entity_poly.entity_id
_entity_poly.type
_entity_poly.pdbx_seq_one_letter_code
_entity_poly.pdbx_strand_id
1 'polypeptide(L)'
;DGKLIPILYRPYHELTGTWFWWCQNNATPEEFKILWKYTVDYLKKKGVHNLIYVYNTSDFKTKEDFLKYYPGNDYADILSFDTYQYEDPTVSQSFEQNVNRQFSIIDEIAKENNKLIAFAETGYEQIPYNKWWTETLMKSIGKYKISFVVAWRNHGYNEYMNPPKMHYYVPYKGHPNEQDFIDFYNLKSTLFQSDVTKENLYKK
;
A
#
# COMPACT_ATOMS: atom_id res chain seq x y z
N ASP A 1 -12.02 -6.08 25.76
CA ASP A 1 -11.61 -5.06 26.74
C ASP A 1 -12.44 -3.76 26.66
N GLY A 2 -13.42 -3.67 25.73
CA GLY A 2 -14.26 -2.49 25.53
C GLY A 2 -13.57 -1.28 24.88
N LYS A 3 -12.32 -1.40 24.45
CA LYS A 3 -11.60 -0.36 23.70
C LYS A 3 -11.72 -0.60 22.22
N LEU A 4 -12.12 0.44 21.47
CA LEU A 4 -12.12 0.39 20.01
C LEU A 4 -10.68 0.46 19.49
N ILE A 5 -10.31 -0.49 18.64
CA ILE A 5 -9.00 -0.52 17.98
C ILE A 5 -9.14 0.30 16.68
N PRO A 6 -8.27 1.29 16.41
CA PRO A 6 -8.22 1.96 15.10
C PRO A 6 -7.93 0.98 13.99
N ILE A 7 -8.69 1.06 12.91
CA ILE A 7 -8.58 0.17 11.75
C ILE A 7 -8.27 0.99 10.52
N LEU A 8 -7.19 0.66 9.81
CA LEU A 8 -6.93 1.17 8.47
C LEU A 8 -7.91 0.50 7.52
N TYR A 9 -8.90 1.25 7.04
CA TYR A 9 -9.93 0.74 6.16
C TYR A 9 -9.69 1.23 4.74
N ARG A 10 -9.37 0.31 3.85
CA ARG A 10 -9.02 0.54 2.45
C ARG A 10 -10.06 -0.09 1.51
N PRO A 11 -11.28 0.47 1.44
CA PRO A 11 -12.31 -0.03 0.53
C PRO A 11 -11.96 0.32 -0.92
N TYR A 12 -12.50 -0.47 -1.85
CA TYR A 12 -12.41 -0.17 -3.28
C TYR A 12 -11.00 0.13 -3.79
N HIS A 13 -10.02 -0.63 -3.27
CA HIS A 13 -8.61 -0.46 -3.60
C HIS A 13 -8.31 -0.68 -5.09
N GLU A 14 -7.16 -0.19 -5.54
CA GLU A 14 -6.70 -0.33 -6.92
C GLU A 14 -7.71 0.16 -7.97
N LEU A 15 -8.47 1.20 -7.64
CA LEU A 15 -9.58 1.69 -8.47
C LEU A 15 -9.17 2.06 -9.91
N THR A 16 -7.89 2.41 -10.15
CA THR A 16 -7.36 2.70 -11.49
C THR A 16 -7.00 1.45 -12.30
N GLY A 17 -7.17 0.26 -11.72
CA GLY A 17 -7.12 -1.02 -12.42
C GLY A 17 -8.37 -1.30 -13.25
N THR A 18 -8.54 -2.57 -13.66
CA THR A 18 -9.65 -3.03 -14.48
C THR A 18 -10.26 -4.35 -14.01
N TRP A 19 -9.77 -4.91 -12.90
CA TRP A 19 -10.08 -6.27 -12.45
C TRP A 19 -11.17 -6.36 -11.38
N PHE A 20 -11.52 -5.25 -10.73
CA PHE A 20 -12.63 -5.22 -9.77
C PHE A 20 -13.87 -4.52 -10.34
N TRP A 21 -15.05 -4.85 -9.82
CA TRP A 21 -16.30 -4.24 -10.26
C TRP A 21 -16.38 -2.72 -9.98
N TRP A 22 -15.59 -2.21 -9.04
CA TRP A 22 -15.51 -0.77 -8.70
C TRP A 22 -14.41 -0.02 -9.48
N CYS A 23 -13.64 -0.70 -10.33
CA CYS A 23 -12.57 -0.06 -11.08
C CYS A 23 -13.07 0.91 -12.15
N GLN A 24 -12.17 1.77 -12.59
CA GLN A 24 -12.42 2.86 -13.54
C GLN A 24 -13.06 2.46 -14.88
N ASN A 25 -12.98 1.21 -15.26
CA ASN A 25 -13.64 0.68 -16.47
C ASN A 25 -15.13 0.36 -16.24
N ASN A 26 -15.60 0.32 -14.98
CA ASN A 26 -16.95 -0.05 -14.61
C ASN A 26 -17.71 1.09 -13.91
N ALA A 27 -17.01 2.12 -13.45
CA ALA A 27 -17.61 3.26 -12.75
C ALA A 27 -17.00 4.57 -13.25
N THR A 28 -17.85 5.58 -13.45
CA THR A 28 -17.41 6.95 -13.69
C THR A 28 -16.77 7.55 -12.43
N PRO A 29 -15.97 8.62 -12.53
CA PRO A 29 -15.44 9.33 -11.37
C PRO A 29 -16.53 9.78 -10.39
N GLU A 30 -17.67 10.25 -10.87
CA GLU A 30 -18.78 10.72 -10.08
C GLU A 30 -19.44 9.57 -9.31
N GLU A 31 -19.72 8.45 -9.98
CA GLU A 31 -20.30 7.25 -9.36
C GLU A 31 -19.39 6.68 -8.27
N PHE A 32 -18.07 6.61 -8.54
CA PHE A 32 -17.11 6.16 -7.54
C PHE A 32 -17.06 7.07 -6.30
N LYS A 33 -17.04 8.40 -6.50
CA LYS A 33 -17.07 9.37 -5.40
C LYS A 33 -18.35 9.27 -4.58
N ILE A 34 -19.49 9.04 -5.23
CA ILE A 34 -20.78 8.82 -4.55
C ILE A 34 -20.73 7.52 -3.73
N LEU A 35 -20.25 6.41 -4.31
CA LEU A 35 -20.11 5.13 -3.63
C LEU A 35 -19.21 5.24 -2.40
N TRP A 36 -18.06 5.89 -2.54
CA TRP A 36 -17.13 6.10 -1.45
C TRP A 36 -17.75 6.90 -0.30
N LYS A 37 -18.30 8.07 -0.61
CA LYS A 37 -18.95 8.94 0.39
C LYS A 37 -20.10 8.24 1.08
N TYR A 38 -20.96 7.56 0.32
CA TYR A 38 -22.05 6.76 0.87
C TYR A 38 -21.54 5.72 1.88
N THR A 39 -20.47 5.00 1.53
CA THR A 39 -19.89 3.99 2.42
C THR A 39 -19.39 4.60 3.73
N VAL A 40 -18.63 5.69 3.66
CA VAL A 40 -18.12 6.40 4.83
C VAL A 40 -19.25 6.91 5.72
N ASP A 41 -20.24 7.59 5.13
CA ASP A 41 -21.36 8.18 5.85
C ASP A 41 -22.27 7.10 6.46
N TYR A 42 -22.47 5.99 5.75
CA TYR A 42 -23.24 4.85 6.25
C TYR A 42 -22.56 4.21 7.47
N LEU A 43 -21.24 3.97 7.42
CA LEU A 43 -20.50 3.43 8.54
C LEU A 43 -20.52 4.36 9.76
N LYS A 44 -20.29 5.66 9.56
CA LYS A 44 -20.42 6.68 10.61
C LYS A 44 -21.83 6.68 11.22
N LYS A 45 -22.88 6.63 10.40
CA LYS A 45 -24.29 6.56 10.85
C LYS A 45 -24.58 5.29 11.65
N LYS A 46 -23.86 4.19 11.36
CA LYS A 46 -23.97 2.92 12.11
C LYS A 46 -23.13 2.88 13.38
N GLY A 47 -22.48 3.99 13.76
CA GLY A 47 -21.67 4.09 14.97
C GLY A 47 -20.25 3.55 14.82
N VAL A 48 -19.77 3.31 13.60
CA VAL A 48 -18.40 2.88 13.38
C VAL A 48 -17.52 4.12 13.25
N HIS A 49 -16.78 4.44 14.32
CA HIS A 49 -15.99 5.68 14.43
C HIS A 49 -14.48 5.45 14.60
N ASN A 50 -14.03 4.21 14.51
CA ASN A 50 -12.63 3.83 14.69
C ASN A 50 -11.91 3.49 13.39
N LEU A 51 -12.44 3.97 12.25
CA LEU A 51 -11.82 3.75 10.94
C LEU A 51 -10.95 4.95 10.55
N ILE A 52 -9.80 4.64 9.95
CA ILE A 52 -8.91 5.55 9.25
C ILE A 52 -9.02 5.20 7.77
N TYR A 53 -9.55 6.10 6.96
CA TYR A 53 -9.89 5.83 5.57
C TYR A 53 -8.67 5.98 4.66
N VAL A 54 -8.33 4.90 3.96
CA VAL A 54 -7.16 4.83 3.06
C VAL A 54 -7.65 4.83 1.61
N TYR A 55 -7.50 5.98 0.92
CA TYR A 55 -7.75 6.09 -0.51
C TYR A 55 -6.59 5.45 -1.28
N ASN A 56 -6.92 4.57 -2.23
CA ASN A 56 -5.93 3.73 -2.89
C ASN A 56 -6.16 3.62 -4.40
N THR A 57 -5.07 3.70 -5.14
CA THR A 57 -5.04 3.45 -6.59
C THR A 57 -4.04 2.33 -6.90
N SER A 58 -4.08 1.77 -8.10
CA SER A 58 -2.94 1.10 -8.71
C SER A 58 -2.07 2.15 -9.43
N ASP A 59 -1.67 1.94 -10.68
CA ASP A 59 -0.86 2.93 -11.40
C ASP A 59 -1.64 4.21 -11.75
N PHE A 60 -0.95 5.35 -11.69
CA PHE A 60 -1.36 6.66 -12.16
C PHE A 60 -0.11 7.45 -12.61
N LYS A 61 -0.25 8.40 -13.52
CA LYS A 61 0.90 9.11 -14.10
C LYS A 61 1.00 10.55 -13.66
N THR A 62 -0.12 11.21 -13.39
CA THR A 62 -0.19 12.62 -13.05
C THR A 62 -1.00 12.86 -11.77
N LYS A 63 -0.91 14.09 -11.23
CA LYS A 63 -1.73 14.54 -10.10
C LYS A 63 -3.23 14.50 -10.45
N GLU A 64 -3.55 14.87 -11.68
CA GLU A 64 -4.93 14.86 -12.21
C GLU A 64 -5.47 13.43 -12.27
N ASP A 65 -4.66 12.47 -12.73
CA ASP A 65 -5.06 11.06 -12.77
C ASP A 65 -5.41 10.56 -11.36
N PHE A 66 -4.56 10.84 -10.37
CA PHE A 66 -4.79 10.44 -8.98
C PHE A 66 -6.03 11.09 -8.38
N LEU A 67 -6.23 12.38 -8.63
CA LEU A 67 -7.34 13.16 -8.08
C LEU A 67 -8.67 12.93 -8.82
N LYS A 68 -8.66 12.35 -9.98
CA LYS A 68 -9.85 12.14 -10.82
C LYS A 68 -11.00 11.45 -10.06
N TYR A 69 -10.67 10.44 -9.25
CA TYR A 69 -11.62 9.66 -8.46
C TYR A 69 -11.58 10.01 -6.97
N TYR A 70 -10.75 10.95 -6.56
CA TYR A 70 -10.55 11.31 -5.16
C TYR A 70 -11.84 11.84 -4.53
N PRO A 71 -12.32 11.26 -3.39
CA PRO A 71 -13.61 11.61 -2.81
C PRO A 71 -13.62 12.96 -2.08
N GLY A 72 -12.46 13.56 -1.88
CA GLY A 72 -12.27 14.81 -1.14
C GLY A 72 -11.65 14.60 0.24
N ASN A 73 -11.12 15.70 0.80
CA ASN A 73 -10.30 15.68 2.01
C ASN A 73 -11.04 15.22 3.26
N ASP A 74 -12.36 15.40 3.33
CA ASP A 74 -13.17 14.98 4.49
C ASP A 74 -13.46 13.47 4.50
N TYR A 75 -13.10 12.78 3.43
CA TYR A 75 -13.44 11.37 3.19
C TYR A 75 -12.23 10.44 3.04
N ALA A 76 -11.01 10.96 3.14
CA ALA A 76 -9.78 10.18 3.11
C ALA A 76 -8.75 10.76 4.07
N ASP A 77 -8.08 9.89 4.83
CA ASP A 77 -7.06 10.25 5.82
C ASP A 77 -5.65 9.94 5.28
N ILE A 78 -5.52 8.87 4.52
CA ILE A 78 -4.25 8.39 3.95
C ILE A 78 -4.41 8.25 2.44
N LEU A 79 -3.41 8.72 1.69
CA LEU A 79 -3.29 8.56 0.25
C LEU A 79 -2.31 7.43 -0.04
N SER A 80 -2.67 6.51 -0.91
CA SER A 80 -1.85 5.32 -1.15
C SER A 80 -1.96 4.79 -2.58
N PHE A 81 -1.04 3.90 -2.91
CA PHE A 81 -1.07 3.14 -4.15
C PHE A 81 -0.48 1.75 -3.96
N ASP A 82 -0.71 0.88 -4.95
CA ASP A 82 -0.21 -0.48 -5.02
C ASP A 82 0.65 -0.63 -6.30
N THR A 83 1.86 -1.12 -6.14
CA THR A 83 2.79 -1.34 -7.26
C THR A 83 3.75 -2.48 -6.94
N TYR A 84 3.93 -3.39 -7.89
CA TYR A 84 4.74 -4.58 -7.75
C TYR A 84 5.96 -4.57 -8.66
N GLN A 85 7.04 -5.23 -8.22
CA GLN A 85 8.20 -5.53 -9.06
C GLN A 85 7.90 -6.71 -9.96
N TYR A 86 8.07 -6.56 -11.27
CA TYR A 86 7.90 -7.64 -12.24
C TYR A 86 9.20 -7.99 -12.93
N GLU A 87 10.04 -6.99 -13.23
CA GLU A 87 11.30 -7.15 -13.93
C GLU A 87 12.47 -7.29 -12.96
N ASP A 88 13.56 -7.90 -13.41
CA ASP A 88 14.80 -7.98 -12.62
C ASP A 88 15.36 -6.56 -12.39
N PRO A 89 15.53 -6.11 -11.13
CA PRO A 89 16.00 -4.76 -10.83
C PRO A 89 17.45 -4.50 -11.27
N THR A 90 18.23 -5.52 -11.60
CA THR A 90 19.57 -5.36 -12.17
C THR A 90 19.55 -5.00 -13.65
N VAL A 91 18.43 -5.26 -14.33
CA VAL A 91 18.23 -5.00 -15.76
C VAL A 91 17.33 -3.79 -15.99
N SER A 92 16.33 -3.59 -15.14
CA SER A 92 15.34 -2.53 -15.29
C SER A 92 15.14 -1.76 -13.98
N GLN A 93 15.13 -0.44 -14.08
CA GLN A 93 14.79 0.47 -12.97
C GLN A 93 13.33 0.93 -13.02
N SER A 94 12.49 0.29 -13.83
CA SER A 94 11.10 0.69 -14.04
C SER A 94 10.29 0.76 -12.75
N PHE A 95 10.44 -0.21 -11.86
CA PHE A 95 9.79 -0.24 -10.54
C PHE A 95 10.20 0.97 -9.69
N GLU A 96 11.50 1.20 -9.50
CA GLU A 96 12.02 2.33 -8.72
C GLU A 96 11.52 3.66 -9.27
N GLN A 97 11.61 3.85 -10.58
CA GLN A 97 11.16 5.07 -11.25
C GLN A 97 9.66 5.29 -11.08
N ASN A 98 8.86 4.23 -11.24
CA ASN A 98 7.42 4.28 -11.09
C ASN A 98 7.01 4.60 -9.64
N VAL A 99 7.57 3.90 -8.66
CA VAL A 99 7.31 4.13 -7.24
C VAL A 99 7.71 5.55 -6.84
N ASN A 100 8.89 6.04 -7.25
CA ASN A 100 9.33 7.40 -6.97
C ASN A 100 8.42 8.46 -7.60
N ARG A 101 7.95 8.26 -8.84
CA ARG A 101 7.00 9.16 -9.49
C ARG A 101 5.69 9.24 -8.72
N GLN A 102 5.11 8.10 -8.37
CA GLN A 102 3.85 8.01 -7.65
C GLN A 102 3.96 8.65 -6.26
N PHE A 103 5.00 8.34 -5.50
CA PHE A 103 5.24 8.98 -4.21
C PHE A 103 5.46 10.49 -4.32
N SER A 104 6.18 10.96 -5.33
CA SER A 104 6.36 12.41 -5.53
C SER A 104 5.03 13.13 -5.68
N ILE A 105 4.09 12.53 -6.41
CA ILE A 105 2.75 13.11 -6.63
C ILE A 105 1.91 13.08 -5.35
N ILE A 106 1.80 11.92 -4.69
CA ILE A 106 0.94 11.82 -3.50
C ILE A 106 1.51 12.55 -2.28
N ASP A 107 2.84 12.67 -2.17
CA ASP A 107 3.50 13.43 -1.11
C ASP A 107 3.22 14.95 -1.25
N GLU A 108 3.21 15.47 -2.49
CA GLU A 108 2.78 16.85 -2.77
C GLU A 108 1.33 17.06 -2.36
N ILE A 109 0.41 16.22 -2.83
CA ILE A 109 -1.02 16.31 -2.49
C ILE A 109 -1.24 16.19 -0.98
N ALA A 110 -0.53 15.29 -0.32
CA ALA A 110 -0.65 15.06 1.12
C ALA A 110 -0.21 16.28 1.93
N LYS A 111 0.90 16.91 1.56
CA LYS A 111 1.38 18.14 2.19
C LYS A 111 0.40 19.30 2.04
N GLU A 112 -0.17 19.48 0.85
CA GLU A 112 -1.17 20.52 0.58
C GLU A 112 -2.45 20.34 1.41
N ASN A 113 -2.80 19.09 1.73
CA ASN A 113 -4.08 18.73 2.33
C ASN A 113 -3.98 18.15 3.75
N ASN A 114 -2.79 18.19 4.36
CA ASN A 114 -2.51 17.62 5.69
C ASN A 114 -2.94 16.15 5.78
N LYS A 115 -2.51 15.33 4.81
CA LYS A 115 -2.76 13.88 4.75
C LYS A 115 -1.49 13.09 4.99
N LEU A 116 -1.65 11.81 5.30
CA LEU A 116 -0.57 10.84 5.34
C LEU A 116 -0.46 10.11 4.00
N ILE A 117 0.71 9.49 3.77
CA ILE A 117 0.93 8.64 2.60
C ILE A 117 1.32 7.23 2.99
N ALA A 118 1.00 6.25 2.14
CA ALA A 118 1.35 4.84 2.37
C ALA A 118 1.65 4.11 1.07
N PHE A 119 2.43 3.04 1.16
CA PHE A 119 2.61 2.04 0.12
C PHE A 119 1.76 0.83 0.49
N ALA A 120 0.50 0.82 0.04
CA ALA A 120 -0.50 -0.06 0.60
C ALA A 120 -0.39 -1.52 0.14
N GLU A 121 0.25 -1.76 -1.03
CA GLU A 121 0.71 -3.09 -1.43
C GLU A 121 1.95 -2.99 -2.31
N THR A 122 2.91 -3.90 -2.07
CA THR A 122 4.08 -4.08 -2.91
C THR A 122 4.64 -5.48 -2.79
N GLY A 123 5.61 -5.80 -3.62
CA GLY A 123 6.36 -7.03 -3.54
C GLY A 123 7.05 -7.40 -4.85
N TYR A 124 7.96 -8.36 -4.75
CA TYR A 124 8.57 -9.05 -5.86
C TYR A 124 8.29 -10.54 -5.72
N GLU A 125 7.44 -11.09 -6.56
CA GLU A 125 6.99 -12.48 -6.42
C GLU A 125 8.17 -13.44 -6.41
N GLN A 126 8.21 -14.33 -5.39
CA GLN A 126 9.30 -15.26 -5.09
C GLN A 126 10.67 -14.61 -4.81
N ILE A 127 10.78 -13.31 -4.85
CA ILE A 127 11.96 -12.48 -4.51
C ILE A 127 13.26 -13.03 -5.14
N PRO A 128 13.36 -13.10 -6.46
CA PRO A 128 14.54 -13.70 -7.13
C PRO A 128 15.80 -12.85 -7.03
N TYR A 129 15.72 -11.57 -6.63
CA TYR A 129 16.88 -10.72 -6.41
C TYR A 129 17.24 -10.63 -4.93
N ASN A 130 18.47 -11.08 -4.57
CA ASN A 130 18.91 -11.27 -3.19
C ASN A 130 19.09 -9.99 -2.36
N LYS A 131 18.95 -8.81 -2.96
CA LYS A 131 19.08 -7.50 -2.30
C LYS A 131 17.83 -6.63 -2.52
N TRP A 132 16.69 -7.25 -2.77
CA TRP A 132 15.48 -6.52 -3.11
C TRP A 132 14.99 -5.62 -1.96
N TRP A 133 15.07 -6.07 -0.72
CA TRP A 133 14.57 -5.33 0.44
C TRP A 133 15.42 -4.11 0.76
N THR A 134 16.73 -4.29 0.87
CA THR A 134 17.63 -3.22 1.29
C THR A 134 18.03 -2.29 0.15
N GLU A 135 18.18 -2.79 -1.07
CA GLU A 135 18.60 -1.98 -2.21
C GLU A 135 17.41 -1.49 -3.04
N THR A 136 16.56 -2.38 -3.55
CA THR A 136 15.49 -1.97 -4.47
C THR A 136 14.33 -1.27 -3.73
N LEU A 137 13.75 -1.92 -2.73
CA LEU A 137 12.60 -1.34 -2.01
C LEU A 137 13.01 -0.08 -1.24
N MET A 138 14.07 -0.16 -0.42
CA MET A 138 14.51 1.00 0.37
C MET A 138 14.95 2.18 -0.48
N LYS A 139 15.60 1.95 -1.61
CA LYS A 139 15.97 3.00 -2.56
C LYS A 139 14.74 3.67 -3.18
N SER A 140 13.68 2.90 -3.40
CA SER A 140 12.42 3.42 -3.94
C SER A 140 11.65 4.27 -2.93
N ILE A 141 11.69 3.93 -1.63
CA ILE A 141 10.82 4.53 -0.61
C ILE A 141 11.56 5.41 0.42
N GLY A 142 12.87 5.20 0.62
CA GLY A 142 13.60 5.72 1.80
C GLY A 142 13.66 7.25 1.96
N LYS A 143 13.29 8.02 0.95
CA LYS A 143 13.24 9.49 1.01
C LYS A 143 11.88 10.06 1.44
N TYR A 144 10.85 9.22 1.56
CA TYR A 144 9.49 9.63 1.88
C TYR A 144 9.12 9.28 3.32
N LYS A 145 8.28 10.09 3.96
CA LYS A 145 7.69 9.81 5.27
C LYS A 145 6.42 8.98 5.08
N ILE A 146 6.57 7.68 4.99
CA ILE A 146 5.51 6.72 4.71
C ILE A 146 4.94 6.20 6.03
N SER A 147 3.61 6.16 6.16
CA SER A 147 2.93 5.67 7.37
C SER A 147 3.04 4.16 7.52
N PHE A 148 2.93 3.42 6.42
CA PHE A 148 3.11 1.97 6.39
C PHE A 148 3.44 1.48 4.97
N VAL A 149 4.06 0.30 4.93
CA VAL A 149 4.30 -0.48 3.71
C VAL A 149 3.75 -1.88 3.95
N VAL A 150 2.98 -2.42 3.00
CA VAL A 150 2.51 -3.80 3.04
C VAL A 150 3.19 -4.60 1.94
N ALA A 151 4.06 -5.53 2.31
CA ALA A 151 4.45 -6.59 1.41
C ALA A 151 3.30 -7.60 1.28
N TRP A 152 2.97 -7.97 0.02
CA TRP A 152 1.83 -8.85 -0.20
C TRP A 152 2.01 -10.23 0.45
N ARG A 153 0.95 -11.00 0.44
CA ARG A 153 0.79 -12.26 1.17
C ARG A 153 1.74 -13.38 0.75
N ASN A 154 2.02 -14.30 1.65
CA ASN A 154 2.56 -15.61 1.35
C ASN A 154 1.40 -16.62 1.28
N HIS A 155 1.00 -16.98 0.05
CA HIS A 155 -0.08 -17.96 -0.17
C HIS A 155 0.41 -19.40 -0.02
N GLY A 156 1.66 -19.66 -0.36
CA GLY A 156 2.17 -21.02 -0.55
C GLY A 156 1.95 -21.51 -1.98
N TYR A 157 1.73 -22.81 -2.16
CA TYR A 157 1.41 -23.35 -3.48
C TYR A 157 0.00 -22.91 -3.90
N ASN A 158 -0.09 -22.23 -5.04
CA ASN A 158 -1.34 -21.71 -5.57
C ASN A 158 -1.75 -22.47 -6.83
N GLU A 159 -2.68 -23.39 -6.68
CA GLU A 159 -3.22 -24.24 -7.74
C GLU A 159 -4.10 -23.48 -8.75
N TYR A 160 -4.63 -22.32 -8.34
CA TYR A 160 -5.49 -21.47 -9.19
C TYR A 160 -4.72 -20.58 -10.15
N MET A 161 -3.38 -20.52 -10.04
CA MET A 161 -2.56 -19.82 -11.02
C MET A 161 -2.34 -20.68 -12.26
N ASN A 162 -2.09 -20.04 -13.38
CA ASN A 162 -1.77 -20.72 -14.64
C ASN A 162 -0.39 -20.30 -15.18
N PRO A 163 0.65 -21.14 -15.11
CA PRO A 163 0.68 -22.45 -14.44
C PRO A 163 0.62 -22.33 -12.91
N PRO A 164 0.18 -23.39 -12.20
CA PRO A 164 0.24 -23.45 -10.74
C PRO A 164 1.69 -23.30 -10.25
N LYS A 165 1.89 -22.50 -9.18
CA LYS A 165 3.23 -22.21 -8.64
C LYS A 165 3.20 -21.79 -7.17
N MET A 166 4.39 -21.76 -6.55
CA MET A 166 4.58 -21.09 -5.27
C MET A 166 4.34 -19.59 -5.45
N HIS A 167 3.54 -19.01 -4.56
CA HIS A 167 3.13 -17.60 -4.60
C HIS A 167 3.39 -16.97 -3.24
N TYR A 168 4.43 -16.16 -3.14
CA TYR A 168 4.85 -15.48 -1.91
C TYR A 168 5.67 -14.24 -2.24
N TYR A 169 5.68 -13.29 -1.29
CA TYR A 169 6.36 -12.00 -1.41
C TYR A 169 7.27 -11.67 -0.22
N VAL A 170 7.27 -12.49 0.83
CA VAL A 170 8.15 -12.35 1.99
C VAL A 170 8.96 -13.63 2.15
N PRO A 171 10.28 -13.56 2.42
CA PRO A 171 11.10 -14.74 2.54
C PRO A 171 10.68 -15.59 3.76
N TYR A 172 10.90 -16.88 3.64
CA TYR A 172 10.75 -17.85 4.72
C TYR A 172 12.14 -18.30 5.20
N LYS A 173 12.20 -19.00 6.34
CA LYS A 173 13.47 -19.52 6.89
C LYS A 173 14.17 -20.43 5.87
N GLY A 174 15.44 -20.13 5.56
CA GLY A 174 16.24 -20.82 4.56
C GLY A 174 16.08 -20.29 3.12
N HIS A 175 15.26 -19.25 2.92
CA HIS A 175 15.18 -18.60 1.61
C HIS A 175 16.47 -17.82 1.31
N PRO A 176 16.98 -17.77 0.05
CA PRO A 176 18.18 -17.02 -0.31
C PRO A 176 18.15 -15.53 0.10
N ASN A 177 16.96 -14.96 0.19
CA ASN A 177 16.72 -13.56 0.57
C ASN A 177 16.49 -13.34 2.07
N GLU A 178 16.59 -14.38 2.91
CA GLU A 178 16.33 -14.29 4.35
C GLU A 178 17.23 -13.25 5.02
N GLN A 179 18.53 -13.26 4.72
CA GLN A 179 19.47 -12.33 5.33
C GLN A 179 19.18 -10.87 4.93
N ASP A 180 18.86 -10.59 3.68
CA ASP A 180 18.53 -9.24 3.22
C ASP A 180 17.25 -8.71 3.90
N PHE A 181 16.26 -9.59 4.15
CA PHE A 181 15.07 -9.22 4.91
C PHE A 181 15.38 -8.95 6.39
N ILE A 182 16.27 -9.73 7.02
CA ILE A 182 16.75 -9.48 8.39
C ILE A 182 17.50 -8.14 8.46
N ASP A 183 18.33 -7.85 7.47
CA ASP A 183 19.05 -6.57 7.38
C ASP A 183 18.05 -5.41 7.24
N PHE A 184 17.04 -5.55 6.39
CA PHE A 184 15.93 -4.58 6.24
C PHE A 184 15.15 -4.41 7.55
N TYR A 185 14.81 -5.50 8.24
CA TYR A 185 14.12 -5.48 9.53
C TYR A 185 14.91 -4.68 10.58
N ASN A 186 16.24 -4.75 10.57
CA ASN A 186 17.11 -4.08 11.54
C ASN A 186 17.48 -2.63 11.17
N LEU A 187 16.99 -2.10 10.04
CA LEU A 187 17.21 -0.70 9.70
C LEU A 187 16.51 0.22 10.72
N LYS A 188 17.18 1.30 11.12
CA LYS A 188 16.60 2.30 12.03
C LYS A 188 15.36 3.01 11.47
N SER A 189 15.18 2.97 10.15
CA SER A 189 14.07 3.60 9.43
C SER A 189 12.86 2.69 9.26
N THR A 190 12.98 1.40 9.60
CA THR A 190 11.87 0.43 9.55
C THR A 190 11.36 0.14 10.94
N LEU A 191 10.03 0.09 11.09
CA LEU A 191 9.36 -0.26 12.34
C LEU A 191 8.45 -1.46 12.10
N PHE A 192 8.63 -2.48 12.90
CA PHE A 192 7.79 -3.67 12.90
C PHE A 192 6.92 -3.73 14.16
N GLN A 193 6.03 -4.70 14.23
CA GLN A 193 5.09 -4.83 15.36
C GLN A 193 5.78 -4.80 16.73
N SER A 194 6.95 -5.45 16.84
CA SER A 194 7.73 -5.46 18.09
C SER A 194 8.20 -4.07 18.53
N ASP A 195 8.50 -3.19 17.56
CA ASP A 195 8.96 -1.82 17.83
C ASP A 195 7.78 -0.92 18.20
N VAL A 196 6.73 -0.98 17.41
CA VAL A 196 5.48 -0.23 17.65
C VAL A 196 4.86 -0.60 19.00
N THR A 197 4.95 -1.85 19.42
CA THR A 197 4.45 -2.32 20.72
C THR A 197 5.17 -1.63 21.90
N LYS A 198 6.45 -1.29 21.77
CA LYS A 198 7.24 -0.60 22.80
C LYS A 198 6.77 0.85 23.03
N GLU A 199 6.21 1.48 21.98
CA GLU A 199 5.72 2.87 22.04
C GLU A 199 4.43 3.04 22.86
N ASN A 200 3.81 1.94 23.30
CA ASN A 200 2.60 1.96 24.15
C ASN A 200 1.47 2.88 23.65
N LEU A 201 1.22 2.89 22.35
CA LEU A 201 0.29 3.80 21.66
C LEU A 201 -1.14 3.80 22.23
N TYR A 202 -1.54 2.76 22.95
CA TYR A 202 -2.87 2.59 23.54
C TYR A 202 -2.91 2.74 25.07
N LYS A 203 -1.79 3.10 25.69
CA LYS A 203 -1.77 3.45 27.12
C LYS A 203 -2.06 4.95 27.25
N LYS A 204 -3.20 5.25 27.85
CA LYS A 204 -3.48 6.53 28.48
C LYS A 204 -3.19 6.41 29.96
#